data_260a9524776ef8c1f035765a4a2f7267
#
_entry.id   260a9524776ef8c1f035765a4a2f7267
#
_cell.length_a   1.000
_cell.length_b   1.000
_cell.length_c   1.000
_cell.angle_alpha   90.00
_cell.angle_beta   90.00
_cell.angle_gamma   90.00
#
_symmetry.space_group_name_H-M   'P 1'
#
loop_
_entity.id
_entity.type
_entity.pdbx_description
1 polymer ?
#
loop_
_entity_poly.entity_id
_entity_poly.type
_entity_poly.pdbx_seq_one_letter_code
_entity_poly.pdbx_strand_id
1 'polypeptide(L)'
;MKKMSLMLLLATQVMLSCNDSEQRQSAKTGDSTSAASIYPDSTAFNKVIDGVQTRLFILKNGKGMSAAITNYGGRIVGLYVPGRGDSVVDVVTGFKSVDDFINSTEAFFGATIGRYGNRIANAAFLLDGKQYKLTANNGPNSLHGGKKGFHAVMWNGVQENDSTLELRYLSKDMEEGFPGNLTVKVTYTLTADNGLAISYEAQTDKKTVVNLTNHAFFNLNGEGAGPITGHLLQINGDRYTPVDSTLIPIGKLVPVKGTPFDFTTPTAIGARIEDNNEQLKNGLGYDHNYVLNGTGMKKAATITGDKSGIVMDVYTEEPGLQFYSGNFMQGKNTFKGGTTDAFRTAFCLETQHFPDSPNQPSFPSTTLSPGETYKTKSLYQFSVK
;
A
#
# COMPACT_ATOMS: atom_id res chain seq x y z
N MET A 1 -80.73 48.68 -0.65
CA MET A 1 -81.88 48.32 -1.46
C MET A 1 -81.89 46.81 -1.70
N LYS A 2 -82.93 46.16 -1.14
CA LYS A 2 -83.62 44.97 -1.64
C LYS A 2 -82.76 43.72 -1.94
N LYS A 3 -83.02 42.56 -1.48
CA LYS A 3 -84.06 41.73 -0.77
C LYS A 3 -83.54 40.30 -0.93
N MET A 4 -83.29 39.47 0.12
CA MET A 4 -84.22 38.54 0.77
C MET A 4 -84.87 37.50 -0.15
N SER A 5 -84.57 36.22 0.11
CA SER A 5 -85.51 35.08 0.30
C SER A 5 -84.66 33.77 0.30
N LEU A 6 -84.52 32.96 1.26
CA LEU A 6 -85.35 32.08 2.09
C LEU A 6 -86.16 31.02 1.28
N MET A 7 -85.84 29.73 1.41
CA MET A 7 -86.72 28.56 1.54
C MET A 7 -85.85 27.28 1.70
N LEU A 8 -85.91 26.61 2.66
CA LEU A 8 -86.55 25.57 3.51
C LEU A 8 -87.20 24.44 2.77
N LEU A 9 -86.81 23.18 3.03
CA LEU A 9 -87.58 21.95 3.30
C LEU A 9 -86.72 20.71 3.10
N LEU A 10 -86.53 19.95 4.04
CA LEU A 10 -87.16 18.80 4.76
C LEU A 10 -86.74 17.41 4.23
N ALA A 11 -86.02 16.74 5.07
CA ALA A 11 -86.02 15.35 5.50
C ALA A 11 -86.39 14.19 4.57
N THR A 12 -85.56 13.17 4.57
CA THR A 12 -85.97 11.83 5.01
C THR A 12 -84.75 10.92 5.32
N GLN A 13 -84.79 10.28 6.46
CA GLN A 13 -83.87 9.21 6.89
C GLN A 13 -84.11 7.93 6.11
N VAL A 14 -83.07 7.23 5.71
CA VAL A 14 -83.07 5.76 5.58
C VAL A 14 -81.79 5.23 6.16
N MET A 15 -81.89 4.48 7.21
CA MET A 15 -80.83 3.63 7.76
C MET A 15 -80.65 2.42 6.85
N LEU A 16 -79.41 2.14 6.43
CA LEU A 16 -79.01 0.77 6.10
C LEU A 16 -77.58 0.57 6.56
N SER A 17 -77.45 -0.35 7.48
CA SER A 17 -76.24 -0.97 7.99
C SER A 17 -75.56 -1.75 6.85
N CYS A 18 -74.28 -1.54 6.61
CA CYS A 18 -73.40 -2.52 5.98
C CYS A 18 -72.01 -2.41 6.57
N ASN A 19 -71.60 -3.51 7.06
CA ASN A 19 -70.32 -3.89 7.59
C ASN A 19 -69.22 -3.67 6.55
N ASP A 20 -68.20 -2.82 6.82
CA ASP A 20 -66.97 -2.79 6.06
C ASP A 20 -65.78 -3.07 6.97
N SER A 21 -65.21 -4.22 6.71
CA SER A 21 -63.97 -4.67 7.26
C SER A 21 -62.80 -3.75 6.88
N GLU A 22 -62.27 -3.00 7.84
CA GLU A 22 -61.00 -2.29 7.68
C GLU A 22 -59.86 -3.28 7.42
N GLN A 23 -59.46 -3.39 6.17
CA GLN A 23 -58.14 -3.90 5.82
C GLN A 23 -57.06 -2.86 6.23
N ARG A 24 -56.50 -3.07 7.44
CA ARG A 24 -55.22 -2.47 7.81
C ARG A 24 -54.14 -3.03 6.89
N GLN A 25 -53.78 -2.26 5.86
CA GLN A 25 -52.47 -2.41 5.20
C GLN A 25 -51.41 -2.09 6.20
N SER A 26 -50.80 -3.11 6.80
CA SER A 26 -49.53 -2.98 7.48
C SER A 26 -48.48 -2.60 6.44
N ALA A 27 -48.06 -1.34 6.43
CA ALA A 27 -46.82 -0.94 5.79
C ALA A 27 -45.69 -1.77 6.41
N LYS A 28 -45.21 -2.76 5.68
CA LYS A 28 -43.93 -3.37 5.95
C LYS A 28 -42.86 -2.28 5.71
N THR A 29 -42.43 -1.62 6.78
CA THR A 29 -41.15 -0.94 6.79
C THR A 29 -40.10 -2.02 6.56
N GLY A 30 -39.69 -2.14 5.31
CA GLY A 30 -38.51 -2.94 4.97
C GLY A 30 -37.32 -2.34 5.67
N ASP A 31 -36.92 -2.98 6.74
CA ASP A 31 -35.63 -2.75 7.37
C ASP A 31 -34.57 -3.22 6.37
N SER A 32 -34.14 -2.28 5.51
CA SER A 32 -32.99 -2.49 4.68
C SER A 32 -31.77 -2.41 5.62
N THR A 33 -31.42 -3.52 6.24
CA THR A 33 -30.09 -3.70 6.77
C THR A 33 -29.14 -3.55 5.59
N SER A 34 -28.60 -2.33 5.40
CA SER A 34 -27.52 -2.12 4.44
C SER A 34 -26.39 -3.05 4.86
N ALA A 35 -26.01 -3.98 3.98
CA ALA A 35 -24.84 -4.81 4.21
C ALA A 35 -23.68 -3.89 4.60
N ALA A 36 -23.00 -4.18 5.71
CA ALA A 36 -21.87 -3.38 6.17
C ALA A 36 -20.84 -3.27 5.04
N SER A 37 -20.40 -2.05 4.78
CA SER A 37 -19.37 -1.81 3.76
C SER A 37 -18.11 -2.62 4.11
N ILE A 38 -17.52 -3.29 3.11
CA ILE A 38 -16.22 -3.96 3.26
C ILE A 38 -15.06 -2.96 3.37
N TYR A 39 -15.30 -1.69 3.02
CA TYR A 39 -14.29 -0.62 3.06
C TYR A 39 -14.34 0.13 4.39
N PRO A 40 -13.21 0.70 4.83
CA PRO A 40 -13.19 1.64 5.95
C PRO A 40 -14.15 2.81 5.73
N ASP A 41 -14.66 3.38 6.80
CA ASP A 41 -15.51 4.57 6.75
C ASP A 41 -14.72 5.74 6.17
N SER A 42 -15.15 6.28 5.03
CA SER A 42 -14.48 7.39 4.35
C SER A 42 -14.44 8.67 5.19
N THR A 43 -15.39 8.85 6.14
CA THR A 43 -15.41 10.02 7.03
C THR A 43 -14.22 10.03 8.00
N ALA A 44 -13.69 8.85 8.37
CA ALA A 44 -12.49 8.70 9.19
C ALA A 44 -11.19 9.11 8.45
N PHE A 45 -11.29 9.35 7.14
CA PHE A 45 -10.22 9.88 6.30
C PHE A 45 -10.48 11.32 5.86
N ASN A 46 -11.34 12.06 6.55
CA ASN A 46 -11.72 13.42 6.21
C ASN A 46 -11.13 14.44 7.21
N LYS A 47 -9.86 14.78 7.06
CA LYS A 47 -9.09 15.66 7.92
C LYS A 47 -8.27 16.64 7.08
N VAL A 48 -8.01 17.85 7.58
CA VAL A 48 -7.07 18.81 6.95
C VAL A 48 -5.68 18.62 7.55
N ILE A 49 -4.69 18.32 6.70
CA ILE A 49 -3.27 18.18 7.05
C ILE A 49 -2.46 19.06 6.09
N ASP A 50 -1.59 19.92 6.63
CA ASP A 50 -0.79 20.87 5.84
C ASP A 50 -1.65 21.72 4.86
N GLY A 51 -2.89 22.06 5.25
CA GLY A 51 -3.83 22.83 4.43
C GLY A 51 -4.52 22.04 3.31
N VAL A 52 -4.29 20.72 3.20
CA VAL A 52 -4.89 19.85 2.19
C VAL A 52 -5.84 18.86 2.86
N GLN A 53 -7.02 18.67 2.24
CA GLN A 53 -8.02 17.72 2.70
C GLN A 53 -7.59 16.28 2.43
N THR A 54 -7.52 15.43 3.48
CA THR A 54 -7.37 13.98 3.30
C THR A 54 -8.64 13.37 2.73
N ARG A 55 -8.49 12.30 1.96
CA ARG A 55 -9.60 11.55 1.34
C ARG A 55 -9.26 10.06 1.27
N LEU A 56 -10.29 9.24 1.25
CA LEU A 56 -10.22 7.83 0.89
C LEU A 56 -10.83 7.65 -0.51
N PHE A 57 -10.05 7.12 -1.43
CA PHE A 57 -10.46 6.78 -2.79
C PHE A 57 -10.71 5.27 -2.86
N ILE A 58 -11.82 4.88 -3.47
CA ILE A 58 -12.16 3.47 -3.69
C ILE A 58 -12.08 3.18 -5.18
N LEU A 59 -11.11 2.36 -5.56
CA LEU A 59 -10.97 1.85 -6.91
C LEU A 59 -11.63 0.49 -7.04
N LYS A 60 -12.20 0.21 -8.24
CA LYS A 60 -12.86 -1.05 -8.57
C LYS A 60 -12.54 -1.44 -10.01
N ASN A 61 -12.24 -2.71 -10.26
CA ASN A 61 -11.99 -3.20 -11.63
C ASN A 61 -13.24 -3.80 -12.32
N GLY A 62 -14.38 -3.84 -11.63
CA GLY A 62 -15.60 -4.46 -12.15
C GLY A 62 -15.55 -6.00 -12.26
N LYS A 63 -14.49 -6.64 -11.73
CA LYS A 63 -14.26 -8.11 -11.73
C LYS A 63 -14.05 -8.67 -10.33
N GLY A 64 -14.48 -7.93 -9.30
CA GLY A 64 -14.42 -8.36 -7.89
C GLY A 64 -13.21 -7.85 -7.13
N MET A 65 -12.23 -7.22 -7.77
CA MET A 65 -11.11 -6.59 -7.08
C MET A 65 -11.40 -5.11 -6.80
N SER A 66 -11.01 -4.65 -5.61
CA SER A 66 -11.07 -3.24 -5.23
C SER A 66 -9.92 -2.84 -4.34
N ALA A 67 -9.62 -1.54 -4.29
CA ALA A 67 -8.58 -0.96 -3.44
C ALA A 67 -9.10 0.30 -2.76
N ALA A 68 -8.77 0.45 -1.47
CA ALA A 68 -8.95 1.68 -0.72
C ALA A 68 -7.60 2.38 -0.58
N ILE A 69 -7.49 3.62 -1.08
CA ILE A 69 -6.23 4.38 -1.10
C ILE A 69 -6.48 5.77 -0.53
N THR A 70 -5.61 6.25 0.37
CA THR A 70 -5.66 7.62 0.89
C THR A 70 -4.57 8.49 0.28
N ASN A 71 -4.86 9.77 0.09
CA ASN A 71 -3.86 10.74 -0.34
C ASN A 71 -2.90 11.19 0.77
N TYR A 72 -3.08 10.77 2.02
CA TYR A 72 -2.06 10.92 3.05
C TYR A 72 -1.00 9.83 2.89
N GLY A 73 0.19 10.22 2.45
CA GLY A 73 1.30 9.29 2.16
C GLY A 73 1.07 8.40 0.94
N GLY A 74 0.02 8.65 0.13
CA GLY A 74 -0.31 7.82 -1.04
C GLY A 74 -0.49 6.35 -0.67
N ARG A 75 -1.20 6.04 0.43
CA ARG A 75 -1.22 4.71 1.08
C ARG A 75 -2.32 3.82 0.55
N ILE A 76 -1.98 2.57 0.32
CA ILE A 76 -2.95 1.48 0.19
C ILE A 76 -3.45 1.14 1.60
N VAL A 77 -4.72 1.45 1.87
CA VAL A 77 -5.38 1.21 3.17
C VAL A 77 -5.95 -0.21 3.23
N GLY A 78 -6.42 -0.73 2.11
CA GLY A 78 -6.92 -2.09 1.95
C GLY A 78 -6.90 -2.50 0.49
N LEU A 79 -6.72 -3.78 0.23
CA LEU A 79 -6.71 -4.37 -1.10
C LEU A 79 -7.55 -5.65 -1.08
N TYR A 80 -8.72 -5.56 -1.65
CA TYR A 80 -9.75 -6.59 -1.61
C TYR A 80 -9.68 -7.39 -2.90
N VAL A 81 -9.31 -8.66 -2.78
CA VAL A 81 -9.12 -9.56 -3.92
C VAL A 81 -10.11 -10.72 -3.87
N PRO A 82 -10.54 -11.26 -5.03
CA PRO A 82 -11.34 -12.47 -5.06
C PRO A 82 -10.62 -13.64 -4.37
N GLY A 83 -11.32 -14.36 -3.51
CA GLY A 83 -10.90 -15.58 -2.86
C GLY A 83 -11.65 -16.80 -3.41
N ARG A 84 -11.59 -17.94 -2.71
CA ARG A 84 -12.35 -19.13 -3.07
C ARG A 84 -13.85 -18.92 -2.80
N GLY A 85 -14.70 -19.43 -3.69
CA GLY A 85 -16.16 -19.51 -3.49
C GLY A 85 -16.81 -18.13 -3.29
N ASP A 86 -16.59 -17.20 -4.21
CA ASP A 86 -17.16 -15.85 -4.21
C ASP A 86 -16.77 -14.98 -2.98
N SER A 87 -15.82 -15.45 -2.17
CA SER A 87 -15.30 -14.64 -1.07
C SER A 87 -14.43 -13.49 -1.57
N VAL A 88 -14.38 -12.41 -0.78
CA VAL A 88 -13.45 -11.30 -0.98
C VAL A 88 -12.55 -11.22 0.25
N VAL A 89 -11.24 -11.17 0.01
CA VAL A 89 -10.22 -11.16 1.07
C VAL A 89 -9.44 -9.85 1.01
N ASP A 90 -9.36 -9.14 2.13
CA ASP A 90 -8.47 -8.00 2.28
C ASP A 90 -7.05 -8.49 2.58
N VAL A 91 -6.17 -8.39 1.60
CA VAL A 91 -4.80 -8.91 1.66
C VAL A 91 -3.76 -7.89 2.11
N VAL A 92 -4.17 -6.64 2.39
CA VAL A 92 -3.27 -5.57 2.89
C VAL A 92 -3.66 -5.17 4.29
N THR A 93 -2.69 -5.19 5.22
CA THR A 93 -2.90 -4.67 6.57
C THR A 93 -2.86 -3.15 6.58
N GLY A 94 -3.78 -2.53 7.30
CA GLY A 94 -3.91 -1.09 7.36
C GLY A 94 -4.81 -0.63 8.50
N PHE A 95 -5.02 0.68 8.61
CA PHE A 95 -5.79 1.27 9.68
C PHE A 95 -7.14 1.78 9.21
N LYS A 96 -8.05 1.97 10.18
CA LYS A 96 -9.42 2.44 9.91
C LYS A 96 -9.56 3.94 9.76
N SER A 97 -8.52 4.73 10.11
CA SER A 97 -8.54 6.20 10.05
C SER A 97 -7.18 6.78 9.67
N VAL A 98 -7.16 8.04 9.21
CA VAL A 98 -5.91 8.76 8.95
C VAL A 98 -5.14 9.03 10.25
N ASP A 99 -5.84 9.24 11.37
CA ASP A 99 -5.20 9.46 12.67
C ASP A 99 -4.45 8.21 13.17
N ASP A 100 -4.97 7.02 12.90
CA ASP A 100 -4.27 5.78 13.24
C ASP A 100 -2.97 5.65 12.44
N PHE A 101 -2.93 6.05 11.16
CA PHE A 101 -1.70 6.10 10.37
C PHE A 101 -0.69 7.12 10.90
N ILE A 102 -1.15 8.31 11.34
CA ILE A 102 -0.29 9.37 11.89
C ILE A 102 0.33 8.92 13.21
N ASN A 103 -0.43 8.23 14.06
CA ASN A 103 -0.02 7.83 15.40
C ASN A 103 0.60 6.43 15.46
N SER A 104 0.68 5.73 14.32
CA SER A 104 1.27 4.39 14.25
C SER A 104 2.75 4.39 14.66
N THR A 105 3.15 3.37 15.41
CA THR A 105 4.56 3.13 15.76
C THR A 105 5.39 2.62 14.57
N GLU A 106 4.72 2.12 13.52
CA GLU A 106 5.30 1.79 12.21
C GLU A 106 4.76 2.78 11.17
N ALA A 107 5.63 3.66 10.68
CA ALA A 107 5.24 4.78 9.84
C ALA A 107 4.88 4.41 8.39
N PHE A 108 5.19 3.19 7.92
CA PHE A 108 5.24 2.89 6.49
C PHE A 108 4.09 2.02 5.97
N PHE A 109 3.15 1.58 6.81
CA PHE A 109 2.01 0.77 6.37
C PHE A 109 1.33 1.33 5.10
N GLY A 110 1.39 0.56 4.00
CA GLY A 110 0.76 0.84 2.71
C GLY A 110 1.34 2.01 1.92
N ALA A 111 2.35 2.72 2.43
CA ALA A 111 2.77 4.02 1.95
C ALA A 111 3.51 4.00 0.60
N THR A 112 3.34 5.07 -0.17
CA THR A 112 4.30 5.46 -1.21
C THR A 112 5.58 5.95 -0.55
N ILE A 113 6.72 5.38 -0.95
CA ILE A 113 8.03 5.65 -0.36
C ILE A 113 8.87 6.49 -1.32
N GLY A 114 9.50 7.52 -0.79
CA GLY A 114 10.41 8.45 -1.46
C GLY A 114 10.84 9.58 -0.52
N ARG A 115 11.74 10.49 -0.95
CA ARG A 115 12.36 10.58 -2.27
C ARG A 115 13.26 9.38 -2.58
N TYR A 116 13.81 8.71 -1.54
CA TYR A 116 14.68 7.56 -1.68
C TYR A 116 14.18 6.41 -0.80
N GLY A 117 13.71 5.34 -1.44
CA GLY A 117 13.27 4.11 -0.79
C GLY A 117 14.45 3.34 -0.20
N ASN A 118 14.20 2.67 0.92
CA ASN A 118 15.20 1.99 1.73
C ASN A 118 16.26 2.94 2.30
N ARG A 119 17.49 2.48 2.58
CA ARG A 119 18.49 3.20 3.38
C ARG A 119 19.53 3.92 2.53
N ILE A 120 20.03 5.04 3.08
CA ILE A 120 21.28 5.71 2.68
C ILE A 120 22.17 5.80 3.92
N ALA A 121 23.38 5.23 3.82
CA ALA A 121 24.36 5.15 4.88
C ALA A 121 24.75 6.53 5.44
N ASN A 122 24.88 6.63 6.76
CA ASN A 122 25.29 7.86 7.47
C ASN A 122 24.43 9.09 7.10
N ALA A 123 23.23 8.88 6.60
CA ALA A 123 22.33 9.93 6.11
C ALA A 123 23.06 10.94 5.21
N ALA A 124 23.92 10.47 4.30
CA ALA A 124 24.70 11.34 3.41
C ALA A 124 25.09 10.63 2.12
N PHE A 125 25.26 11.41 1.05
CA PHE A 125 25.81 10.94 -0.22
C PHE A 125 26.59 12.05 -0.95
N LEU A 126 27.47 11.65 -1.86
CA LEU A 126 28.18 12.56 -2.76
C LEU A 126 27.47 12.62 -4.10
N LEU A 127 27.26 13.83 -4.64
CA LEU A 127 26.74 14.05 -5.98
C LEU A 127 27.54 15.20 -6.62
N ASP A 128 28.22 14.90 -7.73
CA ASP A 128 29.11 15.83 -8.44
C ASP A 128 30.13 16.52 -7.50
N GLY A 129 30.74 15.73 -6.59
CA GLY A 129 31.77 16.22 -5.65
C GLY A 129 31.22 17.01 -4.45
N LYS A 130 29.91 17.26 -4.40
CA LYS A 130 29.26 17.92 -3.26
C LYS A 130 28.60 16.88 -2.35
N GLN A 131 28.87 16.97 -1.05
CA GLN A 131 28.17 16.15 -0.05
C GLN A 131 26.81 16.76 0.29
N TYR A 132 25.77 15.92 0.23
CA TYR A 132 24.43 16.20 0.72
C TYR A 132 24.17 15.42 2.00
N LYS A 133 23.74 16.12 3.05
CA LYS A 133 23.35 15.54 4.33
C LYS A 133 21.84 15.42 4.38
N LEU A 134 21.36 14.24 4.68
CA LEU A 134 19.94 13.91 4.80
C LEU A 134 19.51 13.91 6.27
N THR A 135 18.19 13.86 6.50
CA THR A 135 17.66 13.61 7.83
C THR A 135 17.91 12.16 8.23
N ALA A 136 18.64 11.97 9.34
CA ALA A 136 18.80 10.67 9.97
C ALA A 136 17.53 10.31 10.76
N ASN A 137 16.90 9.18 10.44
CA ASN A 137 15.69 8.69 11.11
C ASN A 137 15.73 7.20 11.43
N ASN A 138 16.87 6.51 11.14
CA ASN A 138 17.10 5.11 11.46
C ASN A 138 18.54 4.95 11.99
N GLY A 139 18.74 5.24 13.27
CA GLY A 139 20.07 5.37 13.84
C GLY A 139 20.88 6.46 13.10
N PRO A 140 22.10 6.16 12.59
CA PRO A 140 22.89 7.11 11.81
C PRO A 140 22.39 7.27 10.37
N ASN A 141 21.50 6.40 9.89
CA ASN A 141 21.12 6.30 8.48
C ASN A 141 19.83 7.06 8.17
N SER A 142 19.66 7.43 6.89
CA SER A 142 18.38 7.86 6.37
C SER A 142 17.61 6.64 5.86
N LEU A 143 16.33 6.53 6.22
CA LEU A 143 15.42 5.46 5.82
C LEU A 143 14.17 6.07 5.16
N HIS A 144 13.77 5.52 4.01
CA HIS A 144 12.52 5.83 3.33
C HIS A 144 12.27 7.33 3.11
N GLY A 145 13.33 8.10 2.80
CA GLY A 145 13.24 9.52 2.48
C GLY A 145 13.26 10.46 3.69
N GLY A 146 13.51 9.94 4.92
CA GLY A 146 13.66 10.76 6.12
C GLY A 146 12.42 10.78 7.03
N LYS A 147 12.38 11.70 7.97
CA LYS A 147 11.30 11.81 8.97
C LYS A 147 9.95 12.21 8.36
N LYS A 148 9.96 13.14 7.42
CA LYS A 148 8.78 13.57 6.66
C LYS A 148 8.97 13.22 5.18
N GLY A 149 9.29 11.94 4.90
CA GLY A 149 9.34 11.41 3.54
C GLY A 149 7.94 11.32 2.91
N PHE A 150 7.86 10.75 1.73
CA PHE A 150 6.61 10.69 0.93
C PHE A 150 5.45 9.96 1.63
N HIS A 151 5.76 9.11 2.59
CA HIS A 151 4.80 8.45 3.49
C HIS A 151 4.05 9.40 4.42
N ALA A 152 4.57 10.59 4.69
CA ALA A 152 4.05 11.53 5.69
C ALA A 152 3.63 12.89 5.10
N VAL A 153 3.48 12.97 3.78
CA VAL A 153 3.05 14.18 3.06
C VAL A 153 1.67 14.01 2.45
N MET A 154 1.06 15.16 2.14
CA MET A 154 -0.22 15.20 1.43
C MET A 154 0.00 15.18 -0.07
N TRP A 155 -0.65 14.24 -0.75
CA TRP A 155 -0.67 14.14 -2.20
C TRP A 155 -1.95 14.76 -2.76
N ASN A 156 -1.82 15.45 -3.92
CA ASN A 156 -2.98 15.88 -4.68
C ASN A 156 -3.50 14.68 -5.48
N GLY A 157 -4.67 14.17 -5.10
CA GLY A 157 -5.27 12.98 -5.68
C GLY A 157 -6.43 13.31 -6.62
N VAL A 158 -6.42 12.71 -7.82
CA VAL A 158 -7.49 12.75 -8.80
C VAL A 158 -7.84 11.32 -9.20
N GLN A 159 -9.08 10.90 -8.92
CA GLN A 159 -9.60 9.63 -9.43
C GLN A 159 -10.08 9.85 -10.87
N GLU A 160 -9.33 9.33 -11.84
CA GLU A 160 -9.57 9.53 -13.28
C GLU A 160 -10.80 8.74 -13.76
N ASN A 161 -11.01 7.56 -13.17
CA ASN A 161 -12.14 6.68 -13.45
C ASN A 161 -12.28 5.66 -12.28
N ASP A 162 -13.17 4.69 -12.43
CA ASP A 162 -13.44 3.70 -11.38
C ASP A 162 -12.22 2.87 -10.97
N SER A 163 -11.24 2.68 -11.85
CA SER A 163 -10.08 1.81 -11.63
C SER A 163 -8.75 2.55 -11.51
N THR A 164 -8.69 3.86 -11.70
CA THR A 164 -7.43 4.62 -11.79
C THR A 164 -7.44 5.85 -10.89
N LEU A 165 -6.42 5.96 -10.05
CA LEU A 165 -6.12 7.11 -9.19
C LEU A 165 -4.74 7.66 -9.54
N GLU A 166 -4.66 8.95 -9.82
CA GLU A 166 -3.42 9.69 -9.96
C GLU A 166 -3.14 10.51 -8.70
N LEU A 167 -1.93 10.41 -8.18
CA LEU A 167 -1.43 11.20 -7.05
C LEU A 167 -0.23 12.03 -7.50
N ARG A 168 -0.24 13.34 -7.21
CA ARG A 168 0.86 14.27 -7.53
C ARG A 168 1.42 14.92 -6.28
N TYR A 169 2.74 15.06 -6.23
CA TYR A 169 3.45 15.75 -5.16
C TYR A 169 4.63 16.56 -5.73
N LEU A 170 4.88 17.73 -5.16
CA LEU A 170 6.09 18.51 -5.39
C LEU A 170 6.97 18.45 -4.14
N SER A 171 8.02 17.64 -4.20
CA SER A 171 9.07 17.61 -3.18
C SER A 171 10.05 18.76 -3.44
N LYS A 172 10.11 19.73 -2.54
CA LYS A 172 10.89 20.97 -2.71
C LYS A 172 12.39 20.72 -2.63
N ASP A 173 13.17 21.63 -3.23
CA ASP A 173 14.64 21.61 -3.08
C ASP A 173 15.03 21.58 -1.61
N MET A 174 15.94 20.69 -1.26
CA MET A 174 16.42 20.39 0.09
C MET A 174 15.39 19.82 1.09
N GLU A 175 14.21 19.38 0.62
CA GLU A 175 13.31 18.60 1.47
C GLU A 175 14.03 17.34 1.97
N GLU A 176 14.02 17.09 3.29
CA GLU A 176 14.79 16.03 3.98
C GLU A 176 16.29 15.99 3.62
N GLY A 177 16.82 17.06 2.99
CA GLY A 177 18.21 17.23 2.55
C GLY A 177 18.48 16.84 1.09
N PHE A 178 17.50 16.39 0.34
CA PHE A 178 17.66 16.02 -1.07
C PHE A 178 17.65 17.26 -1.98
N PRO A 179 18.63 17.41 -2.91
CA PRO A 179 18.69 18.55 -3.81
C PRO A 179 17.63 18.51 -4.91
N GLY A 180 17.23 19.69 -5.37
CA GLY A 180 16.32 19.92 -6.48
C GLY A 180 14.84 19.80 -6.12
N ASN A 181 14.02 20.58 -6.81
CA ASN A 181 12.58 20.37 -6.82
C ASN A 181 12.27 19.12 -7.64
N LEU A 182 11.52 18.18 -7.05
CA LEU A 182 11.12 16.95 -7.72
C LEU A 182 9.60 16.92 -7.85
N THR A 183 9.10 17.02 -9.07
CA THR A 183 7.67 16.76 -9.36
C THR A 183 7.47 15.27 -9.53
N VAL A 184 6.58 14.69 -8.72
CA VAL A 184 6.32 13.25 -8.69
C VAL A 184 4.87 13.00 -9.03
N LYS A 185 4.65 11.98 -9.86
CA LYS A 185 3.34 11.41 -10.18
C LYS A 185 3.36 9.92 -9.87
N VAL A 186 2.38 9.44 -9.11
CA VAL A 186 2.13 8.03 -8.86
C VAL A 186 0.73 7.69 -9.37
N THR A 187 0.62 6.65 -10.19
CA THR A 187 -0.65 6.21 -10.72
C THR A 187 -0.94 4.78 -10.24
N TYR A 188 -2.04 4.61 -9.52
CA TYR A 188 -2.59 3.32 -9.13
C TYR A 188 -3.67 2.92 -10.12
N THR A 189 -3.57 1.73 -10.69
CA THR A 189 -4.57 1.21 -11.63
C THR A 189 -4.91 -0.24 -11.30
N LEU A 190 -6.19 -0.51 -11.07
CA LEU A 190 -6.69 -1.89 -11.02
C LEU A 190 -6.95 -2.38 -12.44
N THR A 191 -6.28 -3.47 -12.81
CA THR A 191 -6.43 -4.08 -14.14
C THR A 191 -7.64 -5.02 -14.19
N ALA A 192 -8.18 -5.26 -15.38
CA ALA A 192 -9.36 -6.10 -15.58
C ALA A 192 -9.13 -7.58 -15.22
N ASP A 193 -7.88 -8.01 -15.11
CA ASP A 193 -7.44 -9.35 -14.77
C ASP A 193 -6.97 -9.49 -13.30
N ASN A 194 -7.47 -8.61 -12.42
CA ASN A 194 -7.20 -8.60 -10.97
C ASN A 194 -5.75 -8.28 -10.61
N GLY A 195 -5.16 -7.29 -11.26
CA GLY A 195 -3.86 -6.73 -10.94
C GLY A 195 -3.98 -5.34 -10.33
N LEU A 196 -3.04 -4.99 -9.45
CA LEU A 196 -2.76 -3.61 -9.01
C LEU A 196 -1.46 -3.16 -9.67
N ALA A 197 -1.55 -2.30 -10.67
CA ALA A 197 -0.41 -1.64 -11.28
C ALA A 197 -0.11 -0.33 -10.55
N ILE A 198 1.18 -0.10 -10.23
CA ILE A 198 1.69 1.14 -9.66
C ILE A 198 2.76 1.68 -10.59
N SER A 199 2.52 2.85 -11.18
CA SER A 199 3.47 3.53 -12.05
C SER A 199 3.97 4.79 -11.38
N TYR A 200 5.27 5.05 -11.51
CA TYR A 200 5.93 6.22 -10.96
C TYR A 200 6.56 7.01 -12.10
N GLU A 201 6.37 8.33 -12.09
CA GLU A 201 7.06 9.27 -12.97
C GLU A 201 7.58 10.43 -12.12
N ALA A 202 8.82 10.86 -12.37
CA ALA A 202 9.36 12.05 -11.70
C ALA A 202 10.30 12.84 -12.59
N GLN A 203 10.32 14.18 -12.40
CA GLN A 203 11.21 15.11 -13.08
C GLN A 203 11.78 16.10 -12.07
N THR A 204 13.00 16.55 -12.31
CA THR A 204 13.72 17.47 -11.43
C THR A 204 14.25 18.69 -12.18
N ASP A 205 14.39 19.81 -11.47
CA ASP A 205 15.06 21.01 -11.96
C ASP A 205 16.57 21.05 -11.64
N LYS A 206 17.04 20.11 -10.80
CA LYS A 206 18.43 20.01 -10.39
C LYS A 206 18.80 18.54 -10.19
N LYS A 207 20.03 18.17 -10.52
CA LYS A 207 20.51 16.78 -10.34
C LYS A 207 20.27 16.30 -8.91
N THR A 208 19.69 15.12 -8.78
CA THR A 208 19.29 14.52 -7.51
C THR A 208 19.37 12.99 -7.56
N VAL A 209 18.98 12.32 -6.47
CA VAL A 209 18.79 10.85 -6.42
C VAL A 209 17.34 10.53 -6.17
N VAL A 210 16.82 9.50 -6.86
CA VAL A 210 15.41 9.08 -6.79
C VAL A 210 15.34 7.56 -6.75
N ASN A 211 14.57 7.02 -5.81
CA ASN A 211 14.22 5.61 -5.72
C ASN A 211 12.82 5.51 -5.10
N LEU A 212 11.80 5.26 -5.92
CA LEU A 212 10.41 5.23 -5.47
C LEU A 212 9.92 3.80 -5.38
N THR A 213 9.18 3.49 -4.32
CA THR A 213 8.56 2.16 -4.10
C THR A 213 7.26 2.27 -3.32
N ASN A 214 6.57 1.15 -3.10
CA ASN A 214 5.40 1.06 -2.23
C ASN A 214 5.66 0.05 -1.11
N HIS A 215 5.28 0.41 0.09
CA HIS A 215 5.50 -0.37 1.31
C HIS A 215 4.19 -1.00 1.82
N ALA A 216 3.45 -1.67 0.91
CA ALA A 216 2.28 -2.43 1.32
C ALA A 216 2.69 -3.65 2.15
N PHE A 217 2.02 -3.83 3.28
CA PHE A 217 2.16 -4.99 4.15
C PHE A 217 1.07 -5.99 3.79
N PHE A 218 1.47 -7.15 3.27
CA PHE A 218 0.56 -8.17 2.77
C PHE A 218 0.41 -9.34 3.74
N ASN A 219 -0.80 -9.89 3.80
CA ASN A 219 -1.06 -11.23 4.27
C ASN A 219 -2.09 -11.88 3.33
N LEU A 220 -1.67 -12.84 2.52
CA LEU A 220 -2.55 -13.44 1.51
C LEU A 220 -3.63 -14.34 2.11
N ASN A 221 -3.53 -14.70 3.38
CA ASN A 221 -4.61 -15.37 4.11
C ASN A 221 -5.66 -14.37 4.63
N GLY A 222 -5.44 -13.05 4.45
CA GLY A 222 -6.26 -11.94 4.92
C GLY A 222 -5.67 -11.24 6.14
N GLU A 223 -6.03 -9.95 6.30
CA GLU A 223 -5.67 -9.18 7.50
C GLU A 223 -6.13 -9.92 8.76
N GLY A 224 -5.22 -10.08 9.72
CA GLY A 224 -5.53 -10.76 10.99
C GLY A 224 -5.50 -12.28 10.95
N ALA A 225 -5.17 -12.92 9.84
CA ALA A 225 -5.14 -14.38 9.70
C ALA A 225 -3.94 -15.06 10.40
N GLY A 226 -3.13 -14.29 11.12
CA GLY A 226 -1.96 -14.77 11.86
C GLY A 226 -0.65 -14.66 11.06
N PRO A 227 0.40 -15.41 11.47
CA PRO A 227 1.73 -15.28 10.86
C PRO A 227 1.78 -15.70 9.39
N ILE A 228 2.68 -15.04 8.62
CA ILE A 228 2.91 -15.31 7.20
C ILE A 228 3.96 -16.40 6.95
N THR A 229 4.44 -17.05 7.99
CA THR A 229 5.54 -18.02 7.92
C THR A 229 5.20 -19.27 7.11
N GLY A 230 3.90 -19.58 6.95
CA GLY A 230 3.40 -20.67 6.10
C GLY A 230 3.32 -20.31 4.60
N HIS A 231 3.33 -19.02 4.23
CA HIS A 231 3.26 -18.60 2.82
C HIS A 231 4.42 -19.16 2.02
N LEU A 232 4.15 -19.66 0.80
CA LEU A 232 5.17 -20.15 -0.11
C LEU A 232 5.66 -19.02 -1.00
N LEU A 233 6.91 -18.63 -0.82
CA LEU A 233 7.56 -17.56 -1.59
C LEU A 233 8.54 -18.16 -2.61
N GLN A 234 8.51 -17.59 -3.83
CA GLN A 234 9.54 -17.80 -4.86
C GLN A 234 9.98 -16.42 -5.37
N ILE A 235 11.31 -16.21 -5.48
CA ILE A 235 11.91 -14.97 -5.99
C ILE A 235 12.77 -15.30 -7.21
N ASN A 236 12.59 -14.55 -8.31
CA ASN A 236 13.41 -14.64 -9.52
C ASN A 236 14.68 -13.80 -9.37
N GLY A 237 15.52 -14.19 -8.43
CA GLY A 237 16.80 -13.55 -8.11
C GLY A 237 17.75 -14.58 -7.53
N ASP A 238 18.93 -14.69 -8.11
CA ASP A 238 19.94 -15.66 -7.70
C ASP A 238 21.03 -15.06 -6.81
N ARG A 239 20.96 -13.76 -6.53
CA ARG A 239 21.86 -13.01 -5.64
C ARG A 239 21.05 -12.04 -4.77
N TYR A 240 21.65 -11.63 -3.67
CA TYR A 240 21.12 -10.59 -2.78
C TYR A 240 22.25 -9.66 -2.34
N THR A 241 21.90 -8.52 -1.76
CA THR A 241 22.85 -7.57 -1.16
C THR A 241 22.93 -7.86 0.34
N PRO A 242 24.04 -8.47 0.85
CA PRO A 242 24.23 -8.64 2.28
C PRO A 242 24.42 -7.29 2.95
N VAL A 243 24.02 -7.21 4.23
CA VAL A 243 23.97 -5.99 5.02
C VAL A 243 24.82 -6.10 6.30
N ASP A 244 25.22 -4.96 6.81
CA ASP A 244 25.81 -4.84 8.15
C ASP A 244 24.72 -4.85 9.25
N SER A 245 25.12 -4.70 10.51
CA SER A 245 24.21 -4.67 11.66
C SER A 245 23.26 -3.46 11.70
N THR A 246 23.47 -2.47 10.84
CA THR A 246 22.59 -1.30 10.66
C THR A 246 21.72 -1.43 9.41
N LEU A 247 21.72 -2.61 8.76
CA LEU A 247 21.00 -2.94 7.54
C LEU A 247 21.45 -2.13 6.31
N ILE A 248 22.69 -1.68 6.29
CA ILE A 248 23.32 -1.03 5.13
C ILE A 248 24.02 -2.10 4.28
N PRO A 249 23.80 -2.14 2.95
CA PRO A 249 24.51 -3.04 2.06
C PRO A 249 26.04 -2.85 2.13
N ILE A 250 26.79 -3.97 2.20
CA ILE A 250 28.26 -3.95 2.25
C ILE A 250 28.92 -3.86 0.87
N GLY A 251 28.16 -3.48 -0.17
CA GLY A 251 28.67 -3.29 -1.54
C GLY A 251 28.91 -4.59 -2.33
N LYS A 252 28.45 -5.74 -1.84
CA LYS A 252 28.61 -7.04 -2.48
C LYS A 252 27.30 -7.59 -2.99
N LEU A 253 27.36 -8.41 -4.04
CA LEU A 253 26.25 -9.23 -4.54
C LEU A 253 26.61 -10.70 -4.30
N VAL A 254 25.90 -11.36 -3.40
CA VAL A 254 26.21 -12.72 -2.94
C VAL A 254 25.16 -13.71 -3.46
N PRO A 255 25.56 -14.89 -3.98
CA PRO A 255 24.61 -15.93 -4.38
C PRO A 255 23.69 -16.36 -3.24
N VAL A 256 22.40 -16.56 -3.54
CA VAL A 256 21.44 -17.09 -2.56
C VAL A 256 21.57 -18.58 -2.35
N LYS A 257 22.08 -19.32 -3.36
CA LYS A 257 22.19 -20.77 -3.35
C LYS A 257 23.02 -21.26 -2.15
N GLY A 258 22.43 -22.21 -1.41
CA GLY A 258 23.06 -22.77 -0.20
C GLY A 258 22.98 -21.86 1.03
N THR A 259 22.21 -20.80 0.98
CA THR A 259 21.94 -19.88 2.11
C THR A 259 20.47 -19.93 2.51
N PRO A 260 20.09 -19.41 3.69
CA PRO A 260 18.66 -19.26 4.04
C PRO A 260 17.87 -18.38 3.08
N PHE A 261 18.54 -17.56 2.26
CA PHE A 261 17.95 -16.62 1.31
C PHE A 261 17.59 -17.27 -0.03
N ASP A 262 17.78 -18.57 -0.22
CA ASP A 262 17.45 -19.28 -1.47
C ASP A 262 15.94 -19.51 -1.62
N PHE A 263 15.25 -18.54 -2.23
CA PHE A 263 13.86 -18.62 -2.67
C PHE A 263 13.73 -18.82 -4.18
N THR A 264 14.75 -19.38 -4.85
CA THR A 264 14.68 -19.67 -6.30
C THR A 264 13.62 -20.72 -6.64
N THR A 265 13.18 -21.52 -5.67
CA THR A 265 12.03 -22.44 -5.74
C THR A 265 11.01 -22.08 -4.65
N PRO A 266 9.72 -22.42 -4.83
CA PRO A 266 8.69 -22.15 -3.83
C PRO A 266 9.07 -22.74 -2.48
N THR A 267 9.26 -21.89 -1.49
CA THR A 267 9.71 -22.26 -0.14
C THR A 267 8.89 -21.49 0.91
N ALA A 268 8.48 -22.19 1.97
CA ALA A 268 7.79 -21.53 3.08
C ALA A 268 8.68 -20.46 3.73
N ILE A 269 8.15 -19.27 3.99
CA ILE A 269 8.91 -18.17 4.59
C ILE A 269 9.55 -18.62 5.91
N GLY A 270 8.82 -19.39 6.73
CA GLY A 270 9.32 -19.87 8.02
C GLY A 270 10.34 -21.00 7.95
N ALA A 271 10.59 -21.60 6.78
CA ALA A 271 11.39 -22.82 6.67
C ALA A 271 12.84 -22.66 7.17
N ARG A 272 13.41 -21.48 6.98
CA ARG A 272 14.83 -21.19 7.31
C ARG A 272 15.02 -19.85 8.03
N ILE A 273 13.93 -19.18 8.43
CA ILE A 273 13.97 -17.83 9.00
C ILE A 273 14.70 -17.78 10.37
N GLU A 274 14.77 -18.90 11.07
CA GLU A 274 15.44 -19.06 12.37
C GLU A 274 16.83 -19.71 12.26
N ASP A 275 17.34 -19.92 11.04
CA ASP A 275 18.69 -20.51 10.85
C ASP A 275 19.74 -19.63 11.49
N ASN A 276 20.81 -20.27 12.02
CA ASN A 276 21.95 -19.56 12.60
C ASN A 276 22.81 -18.90 11.50
N ASN A 277 22.33 -17.77 10.99
CA ASN A 277 22.94 -17.00 9.92
C ASN A 277 23.09 -15.53 10.34
N GLU A 278 24.25 -14.91 10.08
CA GLU A 278 24.54 -13.51 10.43
C GLU A 278 23.54 -12.54 9.80
N GLN A 279 23.18 -12.74 8.55
CA GLN A 279 22.27 -11.85 7.83
C GLN A 279 20.84 -11.93 8.40
N LEU A 280 20.38 -13.12 8.79
CA LEU A 280 19.10 -13.26 9.49
C LEU A 280 19.14 -12.62 10.87
N LYS A 281 20.28 -12.65 11.59
CA LYS A 281 20.43 -11.94 12.85
C LYS A 281 20.37 -10.42 12.67
N ASN A 282 21.04 -9.89 11.63
CA ASN A 282 21.02 -8.46 11.33
C ASN A 282 19.58 -7.97 11.03
N GLY A 283 18.79 -8.72 10.25
CA GLY A 283 17.43 -8.38 9.90
C GLY A 283 16.35 -8.85 10.89
N LEU A 284 16.72 -9.59 11.95
CA LEU A 284 15.79 -10.34 12.82
C LEU A 284 14.85 -11.27 12.02
N GLY A 285 15.32 -11.74 10.87
CA GLY A 285 14.62 -12.48 9.82
C GLY A 285 15.00 -11.93 8.44
N TYR A 286 14.09 -12.01 7.47
CA TYR A 286 14.36 -11.43 6.14
C TYR A 286 14.04 -9.93 6.14
N ASP A 287 15.02 -9.12 5.75
CA ASP A 287 14.91 -7.69 5.42
C ASP A 287 16.04 -7.33 4.44
N HIS A 288 15.99 -7.97 3.25
CA HIS A 288 17.10 -7.94 2.30
C HIS A 288 16.63 -7.69 0.88
N ASN A 289 17.48 -6.97 0.13
CA ASN A 289 17.26 -6.71 -1.28
C ASN A 289 17.81 -7.85 -2.15
N TYR A 290 16.95 -8.44 -2.98
CA TYR A 290 17.30 -9.42 -3.99
C TYR A 290 17.63 -8.72 -5.31
N VAL A 291 18.67 -9.21 -5.98
CA VAL A 291 19.04 -8.80 -7.33
C VAL A 291 18.19 -9.60 -8.31
N LEU A 292 17.28 -8.94 -8.99
CA LEU A 292 16.35 -9.58 -9.91
C LEU A 292 17.02 -9.98 -11.22
N ASN A 293 16.69 -11.16 -11.72
CA ASN A 293 17.14 -11.64 -13.02
C ASN A 293 16.32 -10.99 -14.15
N GLY A 294 16.97 -10.69 -15.28
CA GLY A 294 16.35 -10.10 -16.47
C GLY A 294 16.27 -8.57 -16.42
N THR A 295 15.72 -8.00 -17.50
CA THR A 295 15.57 -6.55 -17.72
C THR A 295 14.15 -6.23 -18.20
N GLY A 296 13.78 -4.95 -18.14
CA GLY A 296 12.41 -4.50 -18.46
C GLY A 296 11.38 -5.06 -17.49
N MET A 297 10.11 -5.11 -17.93
CA MET A 297 9.03 -5.70 -17.14
C MET A 297 9.21 -7.21 -17.03
N LYS A 298 9.48 -7.71 -15.83
CA LYS A 298 9.80 -9.11 -15.56
C LYS A 298 9.08 -9.60 -14.29
N LYS A 299 8.84 -10.89 -14.20
CA LYS A 299 8.35 -11.50 -12.97
C LYS A 299 9.47 -11.49 -11.93
N ALA A 300 9.23 -10.78 -10.83
CA ALA A 300 10.14 -10.68 -9.70
C ALA A 300 9.92 -11.78 -8.66
N ALA A 301 8.65 -12.05 -8.34
CA ALA A 301 8.30 -13.03 -7.32
C ALA A 301 6.93 -13.65 -7.57
N THR A 302 6.70 -14.79 -6.95
CA THR A 302 5.38 -15.42 -6.74
C THR A 302 5.26 -15.79 -5.28
N ILE A 303 4.15 -15.40 -4.65
CA ILE A 303 3.84 -15.81 -3.28
C ILE A 303 2.43 -16.38 -3.18
N THR A 304 2.26 -17.44 -2.40
CA THR A 304 0.97 -18.13 -2.23
C THR A 304 0.61 -18.19 -0.75
N GLY A 305 -0.60 -17.74 -0.40
CA GLY A 305 -1.16 -17.92 0.93
C GLY A 305 -1.46 -19.40 1.19
N ASP A 306 -0.87 -19.94 2.24
CA ASP A 306 -0.93 -21.37 2.60
C ASP A 306 -2.33 -21.84 2.98
N LYS A 307 -3.20 -20.94 3.46
CA LYS A 307 -4.59 -21.24 3.86
C LYS A 307 -5.59 -20.83 2.79
N SER A 308 -5.46 -19.62 2.27
CA SER A 308 -6.40 -19.04 1.29
C SER A 308 -6.26 -19.63 -0.10
N GLY A 309 -5.04 -20.03 -0.49
CA GLY A 309 -4.68 -20.37 -1.87
C GLY A 309 -4.59 -19.14 -2.78
N ILE A 310 -4.70 -17.92 -2.25
CA ILE A 310 -4.48 -16.70 -3.02
C ILE A 310 -3.01 -16.65 -3.43
N VAL A 311 -2.78 -16.36 -4.70
CA VAL A 311 -1.45 -16.21 -5.30
C VAL A 311 -1.28 -14.75 -5.69
N MET A 312 -0.13 -14.16 -5.36
CA MET A 312 0.30 -12.86 -5.84
C MET A 312 1.58 -13.03 -6.66
N ASP A 313 1.50 -12.74 -7.96
CA ASP A 313 2.65 -12.60 -8.85
C ASP A 313 3.07 -11.13 -8.88
N VAL A 314 4.34 -10.86 -8.64
CA VAL A 314 4.91 -9.50 -8.69
C VAL A 314 5.74 -9.36 -9.96
N TYR A 315 5.40 -8.36 -10.77
CA TYR A 315 6.16 -7.98 -11.96
C TYR A 315 6.71 -6.56 -11.78
N THR A 316 7.91 -6.29 -12.31
CA THR A 316 8.51 -4.95 -12.18
C THR A 316 9.56 -4.66 -13.25
N GLU A 317 9.78 -3.38 -13.52
CA GLU A 317 10.92 -2.87 -14.29
C GLU A 317 12.16 -2.65 -13.40
N GLU A 318 11.98 -2.64 -12.07
CA GLU A 318 13.05 -2.38 -11.09
C GLU A 318 14.11 -3.49 -11.05
N PRO A 319 15.39 -3.16 -10.77
CA PRO A 319 16.48 -4.13 -10.69
C PRO A 319 16.48 -4.97 -9.42
N GLY A 320 15.78 -4.55 -8.38
CA GLY A 320 15.77 -5.16 -7.06
C GLY A 320 14.39 -5.36 -6.48
N LEU A 321 14.33 -6.24 -5.48
CA LEU A 321 13.15 -6.53 -4.68
C LEU A 321 13.57 -6.68 -3.22
N GLN A 322 13.13 -5.75 -2.37
CA GLN A 322 13.25 -5.93 -0.92
C GLN A 322 12.20 -6.92 -0.46
N PHE A 323 12.62 -7.96 0.25
CA PHE A 323 11.73 -8.86 0.98
C PHE A 323 11.89 -8.61 2.48
N TYR A 324 10.80 -8.15 3.10
CA TYR A 324 10.69 -7.91 4.54
C TYR A 324 9.62 -8.83 5.13
N SER A 325 9.97 -9.59 6.18
CA SER A 325 9.09 -10.62 6.76
C SER A 325 8.39 -10.19 8.06
N GLY A 326 8.16 -8.89 8.25
CA GLY A 326 7.41 -8.36 9.41
C GLY A 326 8.14 -8.46 10.75
N ASN A 327 9.48 -8.43 10.74
CA ASN A 327 10.34 -8.68 11.88
C ASN A 327 10.30 -7.59 12.97
N PHE A 328 9.90 -6.36 12.61
CA PHE A 328 9.82 -5.22 13.53
C PHE A 328 8.39 -4.90 13.97
N MET A 329 7.40 -5.71 13.55
CA MET A 329 6.02 -5.62 14.02
C MET A 329 5.95 -6.05 15.49
N GLN A 330 5.29 -5.26 16.35
CA GLN A 330 5.38 -5.38 17.81
C GLN A 330 4.02 -5.55 18.51
N GLY A 331 2.92 -5.67 17.78
CA GLY A 331 1.58 -5.79 18.36
C GLY A 331 1.06 -4.50 19.01
N LYS A 332 1.61 -3.34 18.66
CA LYS A 332 1.26 -2.04 19.27
C LYS A 332 0.17 -1.28 18.52
N ASN A 333 -0.03 -1.60 17.26
CA ASN A 333 -1.00 -0.93 16.41
C ASN A 333 -2.20 -1.86 16.18
N THR A 334 -3.42 -1.31 16.13
CA THR A 334 -4.63 -2.07 15.85
C THR A 334 -5.06 -1.80 14.42
N PHE A 335 -5.11 -2.85 13.60
CA PHE A 335 -5.57 -2.79 12.21
C PHE A 335 -7.07 -2.56 12.10
N LYS A 336 -7.55 -2.23 10.89
CA LYS A 336 -8.96 -1.93 10.58
C LYS A 336 -9.92 -3.07 10.92
N GLY A 337 -9.47 -4.33 10.84
CA GLY A 337 -10.20 -5.53 11.24
C GLY A 337 -10.18 -5.83 12.74
N GLY A 338 -9.55 -4.97 13.57
CA GLY A 338 -9.50 -5.12 15.04
C GLY A 338 -8.38 -6.03 15.56
N THR A 339 -7.55 -6.59 14.69
CA THR A 339 -6.36 -7.36 15.08
C THR A 339 -5.14 -6.44 15.24
N THR A 340 -4.07 -6.93 15.87
CA THR A 340 -2.85 -6.15 16.06
C THR A 340 -1.77 -6.51 15.04
N ASP A 341 -0.80 -5.59 14.86
CA ASP A 341 0.42 -5.78 14.09
C ASP A 341 1.41 -6.70 14.82
N ALA A 342 0.96 -7.91 15.15
CA ALA A 342 1.80 -8.88 15.84
C ALA A 342 2.98 -9.34 14.96
N PHE A 343 4.02 -9.84 15.60
CA PHE A 343 5.26 -10.30 14.97
C PHE A 343 4.99 -11.23 13.79
N ARG A 344 5.53 -10.88 12.61
CA ARG A 344 5.43 -11.66 11.35
C ARG A 344 3.98 -11.93 10.88
N THR A 345 3.05 -11.02 11.13
CA THR A 345 1.67 -11.14 10.61
C THR A 345 1.47 -10.49 9.25
N ALA A 346 2.52 -9.87 8.69
CA ALA A 346 2.53 -9.38 7.31
C ALA A 346 3.95 -9.41 6.74
N PHE A 347 4.05 -9.34 5.40
CA PHE A 347 5.30 -9.23 4.66
C PHE A 347 5.23 -8.05 3.68
N CYS A 348 6.41 -7.54 3.26
CA CYS A 348 6.50 -6.57 2.16
C CYS A 348 7.35 -7.14 1.01
N LEU A 349 6.97 -6.81 -0.21
CA LEU A 349 7.73 -7.05 -1.44
C LEU A 349 7.86 -5.70 -2.17
N GLU A 350 8.95 -4.98 -1.89
CA GLU A 350 9.17 -3.63 -2.37
C GLU A 350 10.08 -3.67 -3.60
N THR A 351 9.51 -3.40 -4.76
CA THR A 351 10.26 -3.28 -6.02
C THR A 351 11.01 -1.97 -6.03
N GLN A 352 12.33 -1.99 -6.21
CA GLN A 352 13.18 -0.82 -5.99
C GLN A 352 14.53 -0.92 -6.68
N HIS A 353 15.25 0.21 -6.79
CA HIS A 353 16.71 0.21 -6.90
C HIS A 353 17.34 -0.23 -5.58
N PHE A 354 18.60 -0.65 -5.62
CA PHE A 354 19.25 -1.21 -4.44
C PHE A 354 19.41 -0.16 -3.34
N PRO A 355 19.30 -0.55 -2.05
CA PRO A 355 19.58 0.35 -0.94
C PRO A 355 21.01 0.90 -1.04
N ASP A 356 21.21 2.14 -0.58
CA ASP A 356 22.49 2.84 -0.55
C ASP A 356 23.20 3.00 -1.91
N SER A 357 22.50 2.85 -3.05
CA SER A 357 23.08 3.00 -4.39
C SER A 357 23.90 4.30 -4.59
N PRO A 358 23.51 5.48 -4.04
CA PRO A 358 24.31 6.69 -4.18
C PRO A 358 25.74 6.58 -3.61
N ASN A 359 25.97 5.68 -2.65
CA ASN A 359 27.26 5.43 -2.01
C ASN A 359 27.95 4.15 -2.51
N GLN A 360 27.29 3.38 -3.40
CA GLN A 360 27.75 2.10 -3.93
C GLN A 360 27.94 2.16 -5.45
N PRO A 361 29.12 2.55 -5.96
CA PRO A 361 29.35 2.78 -7.41
C PRO A 361 29.08 1.56 -8.30
N SER A 362 29.09 0.35 -7.74
CA SER A 362 28.82 -0.90 -8.46
C SER A 362 27.31 -1.22 -8.55
N PHE A 363 26.46 -0.48 -7.85
CA PHE A 363 25.00 -0.67 -7.86
C PHE A 363 24.35 0.14 -9.00
N PRO A 364 23.14 -0.24 -9.44
CA PRO A 364 22.40 0.56 -10.42
C PRO A 364 22.27 2.02 -9.98
N SER A 365 22.51 2.95 -10.89
CA SER A 365 22.44 4.39 -10.60
C SER A 365 21.02 4.83 -10.29
N THR A 366 20.87 5.66 -9.28
CA THR A 366 19.61 6.32 -8.89
C THR A 366 19.64 7.83 -9.17
N THR A 367 20.65 8.29 -9.89
CA THR A 367 20.77 9.71 -10.24
C THR A 367 19.75 10.10 -11.30
N LEU A 368 19.09 11.23 -11.10
CA LEU A 368 18.19 11.87 -12.05
C LEU A 368 18.68 13.29 -12.34
N SER A 369 18.88 13.60 -13.64
CA SER A 369 19.33 14.94 -14.09
C SER A 369 18.15 15.76 -14.63
N PRO A 370 18.26 17.11 -14.66
CA PRO A 370 17.30 17.95 -15.37
C PRO A 370 17.14 17.54 -16.83
N GLY A 371 15.89 17.47 -17.30
CA GLY A 371 15.55 17.03 -18.65
C GLY A 371 15.36 15.51 -18.80
N GLU A 372 15.78 14.72 -17.82
CA GLU A 372 15.46 13.29 -17.76
C GLU A 372 14.12 13.06 -17.05
N THR A 373 13.50 11.92 -17.33
CA THR A 373 12.30 11.45 -16.61
C THR A 373 12.62 10.12 -15.95
N TYR A 374 12.55 10.09 -14.62
CA TYR A 374 12.45 8.84 -13.87
C TYR A 374 11.12 8.19 -14.18
N LYS A 375 11.15 6.93 -14.60
CA LYS A 375 9.92 6.19 -14.92
C LYS A 375 10.11 4.72 -14.59
N THR A 376 9.18 4.16 -13.82
CA THR A 376 9.18 2.74 -13.49
C THR A 376 7.76 2.27 -13.19
N LYS A 377 7.54 0.97 -13.30
CA LYS A 377 6.23 0.34 -13.08
C LYS A 377 6.39 -1.00 -12.39
N SER A 378 5.42 -1.30 -11.50
CA SER A 378 5.25 -2.61 -10.88
C SER A 378 3.80 -3.05 -10.99
N LEU A 379 3.57 -4.37 -11.02
CA LEU A 379 2.25 -4.98 -11.10
C LEU A 379 2.19 -6.13 -10.07
N TYR A 380 1.21 -6.06 -9.20
CA TYR A 380 0.84 -7.13 -8.26
C TYR A 380 -0.41 -7.82 -8.80
N GLN A 381 -0.23 -9.00 -9.37
CA GLN A 381 -1.27 -9.76 -10.06
C GLN A 381 -1.82 -10.85 -9.15
N PHE A 382 -3.14 -10.90 -8.94
CA PHE A 382 -3.78 -11.84 -8.03
C PHE A 382 -4.56 -12.93 -8.78
N SER A 383 -4.47 -14.16 -8.24
CA SER A 383 -5.25 -15.32 -8.66
C SER A 383 -5.49 -16.25 -7.46
N VAL A 384 -6.30 -17.30 -7.65
CA VAL A 384 -6.60 -18.32 -6.62
C VAL A 384 -6.29 -19.69 -7.18
N LYS A 385 -5.62 -20.54 -6.37
CA LYS A 385 -5.36 -21.97 -6.66
C LYS A 385 -6.37 -22.89 -5.98
#